data_5e432e3eb9ba642d98958a0260126548
#
_entry.id   5e432e3eb9ba642d98958a0260126548
#
_cell.length_a   1.000
_cell.length_b   1.000
_cell.length_c   1.000
_cell.angle_alpha   90.00
_cell.angle_beta   90.00
_cell.angle_gamma   90.00
#
_symmetry.space_group_name_H-M   'P 1'
#
loop_
_entity.id
_entity.type
_entity.pdbx_description
1 polymer ?
#
loop_
_entity_poly.entity_id
_entity_poly.type
_entity_poly.pdbx_seq_one_letter_code
_entity_poly.pdbx_strand_id
1 'polypeptide(L)'
;MILNVVKTLLPGIISFAIGIGFAPVLTNFLYTRKMWKKRAGKRALDGGDAHIFNKLHETREVGTPKMGGVVVWVAAGATALLLWLLPLFVSSELFSKLDFVSRGQTWLPLMALLLGALVGLADDFLEVRGAGGISLKKRLIAVTIISLLAALWFSVKLETSAVSFPFVGEVQVGMFFIPLFVLIALAVYSGGVIDGIDGLAGGVFAVMFGAYSLIAFFQDQFNLAALCAALVGGILAFLWFNIPPARFYLSETGTMALTLALTIVAFMTDAVDGGKGIAVLPIIAAPLLLTTLSNIVQVASKKFRGKKVFLVAPLHHHFEALGWPPYKVTMRYWVLSVLFAMVGTIVALIG
;
A
#
# COMPACT_ATOMS: atom_id res chain seq x y z
N MET A 1 22.36 6.44 -18.62
CA MET A 1 21.70 7.18 -17.52
C MET A 1 20.36 7.78 -17.94
N ILE A 2 20.27 8.68 -18.94
CA ILE A 2 19.01 9.34 -19.34
C ILE A 2 17.90 8.32 -19.68
N LEU A 3 18.21 7.28 -20.47
CA LEU A 3 17.22 6.24 -20.81
C LEU A 3 16.67 5.51 -19.59
N ASN A 4 17.48 5.24 -18.56
CA ASN A 4 17.05 4.59 -17.34
C ASN A 4 16.10 5.49 -16.52
N VAL A 5 16.33 6.80 -16.51
CA VAL A 5 15.42 7.79 -15.90
C VAL A 5 14.07 7.77 -16.64
N VAL A 6 14.09 7.79 -17.99
CA VAL A 6 12.87 7.72 -18.80
C VAL A 6 12.13 6.41 -18.54
N LYS A 7 12.84 5.27 -18.56
CA LYS A 7 12.28 3.94 -18.27
C LYS A 7 11.59 3.90 -16.90
N THR A 8 12.16 4.57 -15.91
CA THR A 8 11.60 4.58 -14.55
C THR A 8 10.40 5.53 -14.42
N LEU A 9 10.49 6.76 -14.91
CA LEU A 9 9.48 7.78 -14.65
C LEU A 9 8.29 7.74 -15.63
N LEU A 10 8.51 7.38 -16.89
CA LEU A 10 7.45 7.36 -17.91
C LEU A 10 6.28 6.42 -17.55
N PRO A 11 6.49 5.21 -17.01
CA PRO A 11 5.39 4.37 -16.54
C PRO A 11 4.51 5.04 -15.47
N GLY A 12 5.10 5.88 -14.61
CA GLY A 12 4.33 6.66 -13.62
C GLY A 12 3.41 7.69 -14.29
N ILE A 13 3.91 8.41 -15.30
CA ILE A 13 3.10 9.38 -16.06
C ILE A 13 1.97 8.67 -16.81
N ILE A 14 2.27 7.55 -17.47
CA ILE A 14 1.27 6.76 -18.19
C ILE A 14 0.20 6.23 -17.24
N SER A 15 0.62 5.68 -16.10
CA SER A 15 -0.30 5.17 -15.08
C SER A 15 -1.20 6.27 -14.51
N PHE A 16 -0.65 7.45 -14.25
CA PHE A 16 -1.44 8.60 -13.85
C PHE A 16 -2.48 8.97 -14.91
N ALA A 17 -2.08 9.08 -16.19
CA ALA A 17 -2.99 9.43 -17.28
C ALA A 17 -4.12 8.38 -17.44
N ILE A 18 -3.78 7.09 -17.41
CA ILE A 18 -4.78 6.00 -17.43
C ILE A 18 -5.72 6.10 -16.24
N GLY A 19 -5.18 6.31 -15.03
CA GLY A 19 -5.96 6.43 -13.80
C GLY A 19 -6.92 7.61 -13.83
N ILE A 20 -6.47 8.79 -14.27
CA ILE A 20 -7.33 9.99 -14.42
C ILE A 20 -8.44 9.75 -15.46
N GLY A 21 -8.13 9.10 -16.58
CA GLY A 21 -9.14 8.77 -17.60
C GLY A 21 -10.14 7.72 -17.13
N PHE A 22 -9.70 6.74 -16.33
CA PHE A 22 -10.54 5.67 -15.84
C PHE A 22 -11.41 6.07 -14.62
N ALA A 23 -10.90 6.93 -13.73
CA ALA A 23 -11.58 7.28 -12.48
C ALA A 23 -13.00 7.86 -12.66
N PRO A 24 -13.31 8.71 -13.67
CA PRO A 24 -14.69 9.17 -13.91
C PRO A 24 -15.64 8.03 -14.27
N VAL A 25 -15.20 7.05 -15.06
CA VAL A 25 -15.99 5.88 -15.45
C VAL A 25 -16.31 5.05 -14.21
N LEU A 26 -15.29 4.76 -13.38
CA LEU A 26 -15.45 4.07 -12.11
C LEU A 26 -16.40 4.85 -11.18
N THR A 27 -16.21 6.16 -11.06
CA THR A 27 -17.05 7.02 -10.20
C THR A 27 -18.52 6.91 -10.60
N ASN A 28 -18.83 7.06 -11.89
CA ASN A 28 -20.19 6.93 -12.39
C ASN A 28 -20.79 5.55 -12.06
N PHE A 29 -20.02 4.48 -12.28
CA PHE A 29 -20.45 3.12 -11.94
C PHE A 29 -20.74 2.97 -10.44
N LEU A 30 -19.82 3.43 -9.58
CA LEU A 30 -19.94 3.29 -8.12
C LEU A 30 -21.16 4.07 -7.58
N TYR A 31 -21.39 5.29 -8.09
CA TYR A 31 -22.55 6.12 -7.68
C TYR A 31 -23.87 5.56 -8.20
N THR A 32 -23.94 5.12 -9.45
CA THR A 32 -25.15 4.52 -10.04
C THR A 32 -25.55 3.25 -9.31
N ARG A 33 -24.56 2.43 -8.89
CA ARG A 33 -24.79 1.20 -8.15
C ARG A 33 -24.87 1.38 -6.64
N LYS A 34 -24.72 2.62 -6.14
CA LYS A 34 -24.77 2.96 -4.71
C LYS A 34 -23.80 2.10 -3.89
N MET A 35 -22.52 2.05 -4.32
CA MET A 35 -21.49 1.19 -3.76
C MET A 35 -20.87 1.79 -2.48
N TRP A 36 -21.70 2.10 -1.50
CA TRP A 36 -21.33 2.60 -0.18
C TRP A 36 -22.06 1.85 0.93
N LYS A 37 -21.60 2.01 2.16
CA LYS A 37 -22.24 1.42 3.33
C LYS A 37 -23.68 1.91 3.47
N LYS A 38 -24.59 1.00 3.74
CA LYS A 38 -26.03 1.33 3.96
C LYS A 38 -26.29 1.92 5.34
N ARG A 39 -25.43 1.64 6.32
CA ARG A 39 -25.51 2.16 7.69
C ARG A 39 -24.14 2.67 8.11
N ALA A 40 -24.11 3.86 8.70
CA ALA A 40 -22.91 4.44 9.30
C ALA A 40 -22.55 3.71 10.60
N GLY A 41 -21.28 3.80 10.96
CA GLY A 41 -20.76 3.33 12.23
C GLY A 41 -19.84 2.13 12.14
N LYS A 42 -18.87 2.13 13.04
CA LYS A 42 -17.94 1.01 13.27
C LYS A 42 -18.08 0.52 14.70
N ARG A 43 -17.87 -0.77 14.90
CA ARG A 43 -17.64 -1.34 16.24
C ARG A 43 -16.15 -1.26 16.56
N ALA A 44 -15.83 -0.97 17.81
CA ALA A 44 -14.45 -1.00 18.28
C ALA A 44 -13.91 -2.44 18.24
N LEU A 45 -12.58 -2.58 18.14
CA LEU A 45 -11.91 -3.90 18.09
C LEU A 45 -12.18 -4.77 19.34
N ASP A 46 -12.58 -4.15 20.45
CA ASP A 46 -12.97 -4.80 21.70
C ASP A 46 -14.47 -5.20 21.75
N GLY A 47 -15.19 -5.02 20.64
CA GLY A 47 -16.63 -5.34 20.53
C GLY A 47 -17.57 -4.24 21.07
N GLY A 48 -17.04 -3.20 21.70
CA GLY A 48 -17.81 -2.04 22.18
C GLY A 48 -18.20 -1.07 21.06
N ASP A 49 -19.03 -0.08 21.39
CA ASP A 49 -19.39 0.97 20.44
C ASP A 49 -18.27 2.03 20.32
N ALA A 50 -17.94 2.41 19.08
CA ALA A 50 -16.93 3.41 18.79
C ALA A 50 -17.52 4.84 18.80
N HIS A 51 -18.18 5.26 19.88
CA HIS A 51 -18.95 6.50 19.99
C HIS A 51 -18.22 7.74 19.44
N ILE A 52 -16.95 7.96 19.80
CA ILE A 52 -16.20 9.15 19.36
C ILE A 52 -15.95 9.08 17.86
N PHE A 53 -15.54 7.91 17.33
CA PHE A 53 -15.34 7.70 15.91
C PHE A 53 -16.64 7.90 15.13
N ASN A 54 -17.73 7.29 15.59
CA ASN A 54 -19.03 7.38 14.93
C ASN A 54 -19.51 8.83 14.89
N LYS A 55 -19.36 9.59 15.97
CA LYS A 55 -19.70 11.02 16.01
C LYS A 55 -18.91 11.88 15.00
N LEU A 56 -17.64 11.53 14.74
CA LEU A 56 -16.78 12.26 13.81
C LEU A 56 -17.07 11.93 12.35
N HIS A 57 -17.54 10.70 12.04
CA HIS A 57 -17.59 10.17 10.68
C HIS A 57 -18.98 9.77 10.19
N GLU A 58 -20.01 9.78 11.06
CA GLU A 58 -21.37 9.27 10.75
C GLU A 58 -21.98 9.89 9.51
N THR A 59 -21.76 11.18 9.27
CA THR A 59 -22.31 11.91 8.12
C THR A 59 -21.58 11.62 6.78
N ARG A 60 -20.35 11.06 6.82
CA ARG A 60 -19.52 10.86 5.64
C ARG A 60 -19.47 9.41 5.16
N GLU A 61 -19.67 8.43 6.04
CA GLU A 61 -19.62 7.00 5.70
C GLU A 61 -20.75 6.56 4.76
N VAL A 62 -21.90 7.23 4.82
CA VAL A 62 -23.05 6.97 3.93
C VAL A 62 -23.02 7.98 2.78
N GLY A 63 -23.02 7.48 1.55
CA GLY A 63 -23.02 8.32 0.35
C GLY A 63 -21.67 8.40 -0.37
N THR A 64 -20.55 8.10 0.30
CA THR A 64 -19.23 8.03 -0.36
C THR A 64 -18.90 6.57 -0.69
N PRO A 65 -18.71 6.24 -1.98
CA PRO A 65 -18.42 4.88 -2.42
C PRO A 65 -17.10 4.34 -1.88
N LYS A 66 -17.06 3.03 -1.68
CA LYS A 66 -15.86 2.23 -1.47
C LYS A 66 -15.25 1.80 -2.81
N MET A 67 -14.20 1.00 -2.78
CA MET A 67 -13.55 0.41 -3.97
C MET A 67 -12.77 1.40 -4.84
N GLY A 68 -12.47 2.61 -4.35
CA GLY A 68 -11.64 3.57 -5.10
C GLY A 68 -10.23 3.06 -5.40
N GLY A 69 -9.72 2.10 -4.60
CA GLY A 69 -8.47 1.40 -4.87
C GLY A 69 -8.38 0.74 -6.23
N VAL A 70 -9.54 0.48 -6.89
CA VAL A 70 -9.58 -0.04 -8.29
C VAL A 70 -8.83 0.87 -9.24
N VAL A 71 -8.86 2.19 -9.05
CA VAL A 71 -8.10 3.15 -9.90
C VAL A 71 -6.61 2.80 -9.88
N VAL A 72 -6.07 2.50 -8.71
CA VAL A 72 -4.62 2.29 -8.54
C VAL A 72 -4.15 1.05 -9.28
N TRP A 73 -4.73 -0.11 -9.00
CA TRP A 73 -4.25 -1.37 -9.58
C TRP A 73 -4.66 -1.54 -11.04
N VAL A 74 -5.79 -0.93 -11.48
CA VAL A 74 -6.14 -0.89 -12.91
C VAL A 74 -5.16 0.00 -13.67
N ALA A 75 -4.83 1.20 -13.15
CA ALA A 75 -3.89 2.09 -13.81
C ALA A 75 -2.49 1.47 -13.92
N ALA A 76 -1.95 0.93 -12.81
CA ALA A 76 -0.64 0.28 -12.81
C ALA A 76 -0.61 -0.99 -13.67
N GLY A 77 -1.64 -1.84 -13.56
CA GLY A 77 -1.75 -3.07 -14.35
C GLY A 77 -1.93 -2.80 -15.85
N ALA A 78 -2.78 -1.83 -16.22
CA ALA A 78 -2.95 -1.43 -17.61
C ALA A 78 -1.68 -0.81 -18.19
N THR A 79 -0.91 -0.04 -17.40
CA THR A 79 0.39 0.49 -17.81
C THR A 79 1.39 -0.65 -18.08
N ALA A 80 1.46 -1.62 -17.17
CA ALA A 80 2.32 -2.79 -17.32
C ALA A 80 1.94 -3.57 -18.60
N LEU A 81 0.66 -3.83 -18.79
CA LEU A 81 0.15 -4.53 -19.98
C LEU A 81 0.43 -3.74 -21.26
N LEU A 82 0.19 -2.44 -21.27
CA LEU A 82 0.44 -1.57 -22.43
C LEU A 82 1.91 -1.62 -22.85
N LEU A 83 2.82 -1.39 -21.89
CA LEU A 83 4.26 -1.34 -22.19
C LEU A 83 4.83 -2.73 -22.53
N TRP A 84 4.24 -3.81 -22.03
CA TRP A 84 4.58 -5.18 -22.40
C TRP A 84 4.10 -5.54 -23.82
N LEU A 85 2.91 -5.08 -24.23
CA LEU A 85 2.34 -5.37 -25.55
C LEU A 85 2.89 -4.45 -26.65
N LEU A 86 3.25 -3.20 -26.32
CA LEU A 86 3.64 -2.19 -27.30
C LEU A 86 4.79 -2.63 -28.25
N PRO A 87 5.85 -3.31 -27.78
CA PRO A 87 6.92 -3.82 -28.66
C PRO A 87 6.45 -4.85 -29.69
N LEU A 88 5.31 -5.52 -29.47
CA LEU A 88 4.76 -6.50 -30.42
C LEU A 88 4.17 -5.82 -31.67
N PHE A 89 3.71 -4.56 -31.54
CA PHE A 89 3.06 -3.82 -32.60
C PHE A 89 3.96 -2.75 -33.22
N VAL A 90 4.92 -2.25 -32.46
CA VAL A 90 5.83 -1.18 -32.90
C VAL A 90 7.26 -1.65 -32.73
N SER A 91 7.90 -1.99 -33.85
CA SER A 91 9.30 -2.44 -33.91
C SER A 91 10.25 -1.27 -33.62
N SER A 92 10.37 -0.88 -32.33
CA SER A 92 11.25 0.18 -31.88
C SER A 92 12.06 -0.30 -30.68
N GLU A 93 13.36 -0.12 -30.74
CA GLU A 93 14.29 -0.44 -29.66
C GLU A 93 13.94 0.33 -28.35
N LEU A 94 13.39 1.54 -28.51
CA LEU A 94 12.95 2.34 -27.38
C LEU A 94 11.81 1.67 -26.63
N PHE A 95 10.77 1.18 -27.33
CA PHE A 95 9.61 0.56 -26.69
C PHE A 95 9.94 -0.77 -26.03
N SER A 96 10.84 -1.57 -26.61
CA SER A 96 11.32 -2.80 -25.95
C SER A 96 12.10 -2.51 -24.66
N LYS A 97 12.82 -1.38 -24.61
CA LYS A 97 13.53 -0.94 -23.40
C LYS A 97 12.61 -0.34 -22.33
N LEU A 98 11.41 0.13 -22.69
CA LEU A 98 10.42 0.65 -21.75
C LEU A 98 9.60 -0.44 -21.07
N ASP A 99 9.57 -1.64 -21.62
CA ASP A 99 8.97 -2.79 -20.95
C ASP A 99 9.72 -3.06 -19.63
N PHE A 100 8.97 -2.97 -18.54
CA PHE A 100 9.48 -3.24 -17.20
C PHE A 100 8.97 -4.54 -16.62
N VAL A 101 8.13 -5.28 -17.37
CA VAL A 101 7.58 -6.55 -16.89
C VAL A 101 8.65 -7.62 -16.99
N SER A 102 9.17 -8.07 -15.88
CA SER A 102 10.22 -9.08 -15.80
C SER A 102 9.90 -10.17 -14.79
N ARG A 103 10.27 -11.41 -15.10
CA ARG A 103 10.05 -12.55 -14.19
C ARG A 103 10.86 -12.42 -12.90
N GLY A 104 12.04 -11.81 -12.95
CA GLY A 104 12.94 -11.69 -11.80
C GLY A 104 12.58 -10.56 -10.84
N GLN A 105 11.88 -9.50 -11.28
CA GLN A 105 11.70 -8.30 -10.45
C GLN A 105 10.25 -7.86 -10.27
N THR A 106 9.38 -7.99 -11.28
CA THR A 106 8.08 -7.30 -11.28
C THR A 106 6.87 -8.21 -11.29
N TRP A 107 6.99 -9.45 -11.79
CA TRP A 107 5.88 -10.39 -11.82
C TRP A 107 5.28 -10.64 -10.44
N LEU A 108 6.13 -10.90 -9.45
CA LEU A 108 5.66 -11.25 -8.11
C LEU A 108 4.94 -10.09 -7.41
N PRO A 109 5.50 -8.86 -7.36
CA PRO A 109 4.77 -7.72 -6.78
C PRO A 109 3.49 -7.38 -7.56
N LEU A 110 3.46 -7.52 -8.91
CA LEU A 110 2.24 -7.35 -9.69
C LEU A 110 1.17 -8.40 -9.36
N MET A 111 1.55 -9.68 -9.24
CA MET A 111 0.62 -10.74 -8.87
C MET A 111 0.07 -10.52 -7.46
N ALA A 112 0.90 -10.14 -6.50
CA ALA A 112 0.46 -9.87 -5.14
C ALA A 112 -0.46 -8.64 -5.07
N LEU A 113 -0.16 -7.59 -5.84
CA LEU A 113 -1.03 -6.43 -6.00
C LEU A 113 -2.42 -6.88 -6.47
N LEU A 114 -2.50 -7.68 -7.53
CA LEU A 114 -3.76 -8.15 -8.11
C LEU A 114 -4.51 -9.10 -7.17
N LEU A 115 -3.82 -10.07 -6.55
CA LEU A 115 -4.44 -10.99 -5.61
C LEU A 115 -4.97 -10.25 -4.37
N GLY A 116 -4.20 -9.32 -3.81
CA GLY A 116 -4.63 -8.47 -2.72
C GLY A 116 -5.82 -7.58 -3.11
N ALA A 117 -5.78 -7.01 -4.32
CA ALA A 117 -6.88 -6.21 -4.87
C ALA A 117 -8.16 -7.03 -5.00
N LEU A 118 -8.09 -8.25 -5.51
CA LEU A 118 -9.26 -9.13 -5.68
C LEU A 118 -9.88 -9.54 -4.33
N VAL A 119 -9.06 -9.90 -3.35
CA VAL A 119 -9.54 -10.22 -2.00
C VAL A 119 -10.17 -8.99 -1.34
N GLY A 120 -9.50 -7.83 -1.44
CA GLY A 120 -10.03 -6.57 -0.91
C GLY A 120 -11.30 -6.11 -1.61
N LEU A 121 -11.39 -6.31 -2.94
CA LEU A 121 -12.60 -6.02 -3.71
C LEU A 121 -13.77 -6.89 -3.28
N ALA A 122 -13.53 -8.18 -3.03
CA ALA A 122 -14.55 -9.09 -2.50
C ALA A 122 -15.01 -8.65 -1.10
N ASP A 123 -14.09 -8.21 -0.24
CA ASP A 123 -14.42 -7.67 1.09
C ASP A 123 -15.33 -6.44 1.01
N ASP A 124 -14.91 -5.44 0.24
CA ASP A 124 -15.66 -4.19 0.04
C ASP A 124 -17.04 -4.46 -0.58
N PHE A 125 -17.11 -5.37 -1.55
CA PHE A 125 -18.38 -5.75 -2.19
C PHE A 125 -19.37 -6.40 -1.22
N LEU A 126 -18.89 -7.32 -0.38
CA LEU A 126 -19.71 -7.95 0.66
C LEU A 126 -20.17 -6.94 1.72
N GLU A 127 -19.27 -6.01 2.11
CA GLU A 127 -19.61 -4.97 3.08
C GLU A 127 -20.71 -4.03 2.57
N VAL A 128 -20.61 -3.59 1.31
CA VAL A 128 -21.61 -2.72 0.67
C VAL A 128 -22.97 -3.42 0.53
N ARG A 129 -22.98 -4.73 0.31
CA ARG A 129 -24.22 -5.53 0.26
C ARG A 129 -24.84 -5.80 1.63
N GLY A 130 -24.19 -5.37 2.72
CA GLY A 130 -24.70 -5.54 4.09
C GLY A 130 -24.37 -6.89 4.73
N ALA A 131 -23.48 -7.68 4.10
CA ALA A 131 -22.99 -8.94 4.66
C ALA A 131 -21.86 -8.75 5.71
N GLY A 132 -21.49 -7.50 6.02
CA GLY A 132 -20.48 -7.17 7.03
C GLY A 132 -19.03 -7.36 6.59
N GLY A 133 -18.78 -7.63 5.30
CA GLY A 133 -17.44 -7.88 4.76
C GLY A 133 -16.86 -9.26 5.12
N ILE A 134 -15.61 -9.48 4.74
CA ILE A 134 -14.83 -10.67 5.11
C ILE A 134 -14.29 -10.50 6.52
N SER A 135 -14.49 -11.49 7.41
CA SER A 135 -13.97 -11.39 8.78
C SER A 135 -12.44 -11.20 8.80
N LEU A 136 -11.94 -10.46 9.80
CA LEU A 136 -10.50 -10.20 9.95
C LEU A 136 -9.67 -11.48 9.90
N LYS A 137 -10.14 -12.57 10.55
CA LYS A 137 -9.46 -13.86 10.53
C LYS A 137 -9.28 -14.40 9.09
N LYS A 138 -10.32 -14.33 8.26
CA LYS A 138 -10.25 -14.79 6.86
C LYS A 138 -9.33 -13.90 6.02
N ARG A 139 -9.33 -12.57 6.25
CA ARG A 139 -8.42 -11.64 5.58
C ARG A 139 -6.96 -11.93 5.96
N LEU A 140 -6.67 -12.15 7.25
CA LEU A 140 -5.32 -12.54 7.71
C LEU A 140 -4.87 -13.88 7.10
N ILE A 141 -5.78 -14.86 6.98
CA ILE A 141 -5.48 -16.13 6.28
C ILE A 141 -5.14 -15.88 4.81
N ALA A 142 -5.90 -15.04 4.11
CA ALA A 142 -5.61 -14.72 2.71
C ALA A 142 -4.24 -14.03 2.56
N VAL A 143 -3.92 -13.05 3.40
CA VAL A 143 -2.61 -12.39 3.43
C VAL A 143 -1.50 -13.40 3.73
N THR A 144 -1.70 -14.31 4.70
CA THR A 144 -0.75 -15.38 5.02
C THR A 144 -0.50 -16.29 3.83
N ILE A 145 -1.55 -16.71 3.12
CA ILE A 145 -1.40 -17.58 1.93
C ILE A 145 -0.63 -16.86 0.83
N ILE A 146 -1.01 -15.62 0.50
CA ILE A 146 -0.35 -14.85 -0.57
C ILE A 146 1.12 -14.62 -0.22
N SER A 147 1.42 -14.22 1.02
CA SER A 147 2.79 -13.97 1.47
C SER A 147 3.61 -15.25 1.59
N LEU A 148 3.01 -16.38 1.98
CA LEU A 148 3.68 -17.69 1.99
C LEU A 148 4.08 -18.13 0.58
N LEU A 149 3.17 -18.00 -0.39
CA LEU A 149 3.48 -18.30 -1.80
C LEU A 149 4.60 -17.40 -2.33
N ALA A 150 4.58 -16.11 -1.96
CA ALA A 150 5.65 -15.19 -2.31
C ALA A 150 6.99 -15.58 -1.66
N ALA A 151 7.00 -15.88 -0.36
CA ALA A 151 8.20 -16.31 0.36
C ALA A 151 8.81 -17.59 -0.22
N LEU A 152 7.97 -18.56 -0.56
CA LEU A 152 8.40 -19.79 -1.24
C LEU A 152 9.02 -19.51 -2.60
N TRP A 153 8.43 -18.57 -3.37
CA TRP A 153 8.99 -18.16 -4.66
C TRP A 153 10.38 -17.51 -4.48
N PHE A 154 10.56 -16.63 -3.49
CA PHE A 154 11.87 -16.06 -3.15
C PHE A 154 12.89 -17.14 -2.83
N SER A 155 12.53 -18.08 -1.93
CA SER A 155 13.43 -19.15 -1.51
C SER A 155 13.80 -20.11 -2.64
N VAL A 156 12.85 -20.44 -3.55
CA VAL A 156 13.07 -21.46 -4.60
C VAL A 156 13.63 -20.85 -5.90
N LYS A 157 13.22 -19.63 -6.25
CA LYS A 157 13.59 -19.02 -7.56
C LYS A 157 14.71 -18.01 -7.46
N LEU A 158 14.79 -17.26 -6.36
CA LEU A 158 15.87 -16.30 -6.11
C LEU A 158 16.92 -16.85 -5.15
N GLU A 159 16.71 -18.07 -4.61
CA GLU A 159 17.59 -18.72 -3.65
C GLU A 159 17.91 -17.82 -2.44
N THR A 160 17.00 -16.89 -2.12
CA THR A 160 17.17 -15.89 -1.07
C THR A 160 16.86 -16.51 0.28
N SER A 161 17.84 -16.50 1.16
CA SER A 161 17.73 -16.98 2.54
C SER A 161 18.34 -16.01 3.56
N ALA A 162 18.66 -14.80 3.11
CA ALA A 162 19.31 -13.77 3.89
C ALA A 162 18.52 -12.47 3.89
N VAL A 163 18.81 -11.60 4.83
CA VAL A 163 18.33 -10.22 4.93
C VAL A 163 19.53 -9.32 5.18
N SER A 164 19.63 -8.25 4.42
CA SER A 164 20.73 -7.29 4.55
C SER A 164 20.36 -6.15 5.49
N PHE A 165 21.27 -5.87 6.43
CA PHE A 165 21.11 -4.76 7.38
C PHE A 165 22.13 -3.65 7.08
N PRO A 166 21.68 -2.37 7.11
CA PRO A 166 22.57 -1.23 6.96
C PRO A 166 23.73 -1.31 7.97
N PHE A 167 24.95 -1.03 7.53
CA PHE A 167 26.20 -1.02 8.33
C PHE A 167 26.64 -2.37 8.93
N VAL A 168 25.81 -3.42 8.82
CA VAL A 168 26.10 -4.76 9.34
C VAL A 168 26.40 -5.74 8.22
N GLY A 169 25.71 -5.57 7.09
CA GLY A 169 25.81 -6.47 5.94
C GLY A 169 24.73 -7.55 5.94
N GLU A 170 24.99 -8.60 5.21
CA GLU A 170 24.04 -9.69 4.98
C GLU A 170 24.02 -10.67 6.18
N VAL A 171 22.84 -10.93 6.69
CA VAL A 171 22.58 -11.90 7.77
C VAL A 171 21.81 -13.08 7.22
N GLN A 172 22.42 -14.26 7.25
CA GLN A 172 21.81 -15.49 6.82
C GLN A 172 20.75 -15.95 7.82
N VAL A 173 19.48 -15.89 7.43
CA VAL A 173 18.36 -16.33 8.27
C VAL A 173 17.87 -17.74 7.92
N GLY A 174 18.33 -18.30 6.80
CA GLY A 174 18.05 -19.67 6.37
C GLY A 174 16.55 -19.98 6.31
N MET A 175 16.14 -21.09 6.94
CA MET A 175 14.74 -21.53 6.96
C MET A 175 13.79 -20.54 7.66
N PHE A 176 14.29 -19.63 8.49
CA PHE A 176 13.50 -18.60 9.13
C PHE A 176 13.09 -17.46 8.18
N PHE A 177 13.61 -17.42 6.95
CA PHE A 177 13.24 -16.45 5.94
C PHE A 177 11.73 -16.48 5.65
N ILE A 178 11.16 -17.68 5.49
CA ILE A 178 9.73 -17.84 5.16
C ILE A 178 8.82 -17.30 6.28
N PRO A 179 8.95 -17.72 7.55
CA PRO A 179 8.11 -17.15 8.61
C PRO A 179 8.37 -15.67 8.85
N LEU A 180 9.59 -15.17 8.67
CA LEU A 180 9.93 -13.75 8.75
C LEU A 180 9.19 -12.94 7.67
N PHE A 181 9.20 -13.43 6.43
CA PHE A 181 8.49 -12.80 5.31
C PHE A 181 6.99 -12.68 5.62
N VAL A 182 6.35 -13.77 6.04
CA VAL A 182 4.93 -13.79 6.39
C VAL A 182 4.62 -12.83 7.55
N LEU A 183 5.48 -12.79 8.56
CA LEU A 183 5.31 -11.89 9.71
C LEU A 183 5.37 -10.41 9.28
N ILE A 184 6.36 -10.06 8.44
CA ILE A 184 6.49 -8.69 7.90
C ILE A 184 5.28 -8.34 7.04
N ALA A 185 4.82 -9.26 6.18
CA ALA A 185 3.63 -9.03 5.36
C ALA A 185 2.37 -8.77 6.21
N LEU A 186 2.17 -9.53 7.28
CA LEU A 186 1.07 -9.32 8.22
C LEU A 186 1.20 -8.00 8.97
N ALA A 187 2.42 -7.61 9.36
CA ALA A 187 2.68 -6.34 10.02
C ALA A 187 2.39 -5.15 9.10
N VAL A 188 2.84 -5.20 7.85
CA VAL A 188 2.57 -4.15 6.84
C VAL A 188 1.08 -4.10 6.49
N TYR A 189 0.43 -5.26 6.29
CA TYR A 189 -1.01 -5.33 6.06
C TYR A 189 -1.82 -4.68 7.19
N SER A 190 -1.41 -4.90 8.44
CA SER A 190 -2.05 -4.27 9.59
C SER A 190 -1.97 -2.74 9.55
N GLY A 191 -0.99 -2.18 8.81
CA GLY A 191 -0.87 -0.75 8.55
C GLY A 191 -1.97 -0.19 7.65
N GLY A 192 -2.72 -1.02 6.94
CA GLY A 192 -3.88 -0.61 6.13
C GLY A 192 -4.97 0.13 6.91
N VAL A 193 -4.97 0.02 8.25
CA VAL A 193 -5.86 0.81 9.12
C VAL A 193 -5.63 2.34 9.03
N ILE A 194 -4.58 2.78 8.31
CA ILE A 194 -4.32 4.20 8.03
C ILE A 194 -5.37 4.82 7.10
N ASP A 195 -6.14 4.02 6.37
CA ASP A 195 -7.23 4.48 5.50
C ASP A 195 -8.47 4.88 6.34
N GLY A 196 -8.35 5.99 7.05
CA GLY A 196 -9.39 6.51 7.93
C GLY A 196 -9.77 7.97 7.69
N ILE A 197 -8.96 8.71 6.93
CA ILE A 197 -9.17 10.12 6.59
C ILE A 197 -8.89 10.31 5.09
N ASP A 198 -9.71 11.17 4.44
CA ASP A 198 -9.56 11.52 3.02
C ASP A 198 -8.11 11.97 2.70
N GLY A 199 -7.52 11.41 1.66
CA GLY A 199 -6.16 11.71 1.20
C GLY A 199 -5.04 11.08 2.02
N LEU A 200 -5.30 10.57 3.23
CA LEU A 200 -4.25 10.14 4.14
C LEU A 200 -3.48 8.92 3.61
N ALA A 201 -4.17 7.82 3.39
CA ALA A 201 -3.55 6.56 2.97
C ALA A 201 -2.86 6.70 1.60
N GLY A 202 -3.55 7.29 0.62
CA GLY A 202 -3.00 7.49 -0.71
C GLY A 202 -1.68 8.27 -0.69
N GLY A 203 -1.60 9.39 0.03
CA GLY A 203 -0.37 10.18 0.11
C GLY A 203 0.78 9.45 0.79
N VAL A 204 0.50 8.73 1.88
CA VAL A 204 1.52 7.93 2.58
C VAL A 204 2.05 6.80 1.68
N PHE A 205 1.18 6.07 0.98
CA PHE A 205 1.60 5.02 0.05
C PHE A 205 2.39 5.58 -1.15
N ALA A 206 1.98 6.74 -1.71
CA ALA A 206 2.70 7.38 -2.81
C ALA A 206 4.14 7.70 -2.42
N VAL A 207 4.36 8.23 -1.21
CA VAL A 207 5.70 8.53 -0.68
C VAL A 207 6.52 7.25 -0.49
N MET A 208 5.94 6.19 0.08
CA MET A 208 6.64 4.93 0.30
C MET A 208 7.06 4.27 -1.00
N PHE A 209 6.16 4.14 -1.99
CA PHE A 209 6.53 3.60 -3.29
C PHE A 209 7.51 4.49 -4.04
N GLY A 210 7.43 5.83 -3.87
CA GLY A 210 8.42 6.77 -4.39
C GLY A 210 9.82 6.52 -3.81
N ALA A 211 9.94 6.30 -2.50
CA ALA A 211 11.19 5.95 -1.86
C ALA A 211 11.78 4.64 -2.39
N TYR A 212 10.96 3.58 -2.49
CA TYR A 212 11.40 2.31 -3.07
C TYR A 212 11.72 2.41 -4.56
N SER A 213 11.05 3.28 -5.32
CA SER A 213 11.43 3.57 -6.71
C SER A 213 12.85 4.15 -6.79
N LEU A 214 13.19 5.08 -5.89
CA LEU A 214 14.54 5.66 -5.81
C LEU A 214 15.58 4.61 -5.37
N ILE A 215 15.30 3.84 -4.32
CA ILE A 215 16.20 2.78 -3.85
C ILE A 215 16.48 1.79 -4.97
N ALA A 216 15.45 1.27 -5.63
CA ALA A 216 15.57 0.33 -6.74
C ALA A 216 16.33 0.94 -7.92
N PHE A 217 16.11 2.23 -8.22
CA PHE A 217 16.84 2.94 -9.29
C PHE A 217 18.34 2.99 -9.03
N PHE A 218 18.76 3.35 -7.81
CA PHE A 218 20.17 3.42 -7.44
C PHE A 218 20.83 2.05 -7.27
N GLN A 219 20.04 0.98 -7.16
CA GLN A 219 20.50 -0.41 -7.16
C GLN A 219 20.44 -1.06 -8.55
N ASP A 220 20.30 -0.28 -9.64
CA ASP A 220 20.18 -0.74 -11.04
C ASP A 220 18.98 -1.68 -11.28
N GLN A 221 18.03 -1.75 -10.37
CA GLN A 221 16.77 -2.50 -10.51
C GLN A 221 15.72 -1.65 -11.25
N PHE A 222 16.02 -1.22 -12.49
CA PHE A 222 15.18 -0.27 -13.23
C PHE A 222 13.75 -0.76 -13.49
N ASN A 223 13.55 -2.08 -13.64
CA ASN A 223 12.20 -2.63 -13.81
C ASN A 223 11.36 -2.49 -12.54
N LEU A 224 11.95 -2.78 -11.38
CA LEU A 224 11.29 -2.61 -10.09
C LEU A 224 11.02 -1.13 -9.79
N ALA A 225 11.99 -0.26 -10.12
CA ALA A 225 11.83 1.20 -10.00
C ALA A 225 10.67 1.71 -10.85
N ALA A 226 10.55 1.23 -12.10
CA ALA A 226 9.46 1.56 -13.02
C ALA A 226 8.09 1.08 -12.52
N LEU A 227 8.02 -0.13 -11.96
CA LEU A 227 6.79 -0.63 -11.32
C LEU A 227 6.37 0.24 -10.14
N CYS A 228 7.32 0.60 -9.25
CA CYS A 228 7.03 1.50 -8.13
C CYS A 228 6.54 2.86 -8.62
N ALA A 229 7.17 3.43 -9.67
CA ALA A 229 6.72 4.67 -10.27
C ALA A 229 5.31 4.56 -10.89
N ALA A 230 4.99 3.43 -11.55
CA ALA A 230 3.65 3.17 -12.07
C ALA A 230 2.60 3.11 -10.95
N LEU A 231 2.94 2.49 -9.81
CA LEU A 231 2.09 2.49 -8.62
C LEU A 231 1.90 3.91 -8.08
N VAL A 232 2.96 4.71 -7.98
CA VAL A 232 2.87 6.12 -7.59
C VAL A 232 1.92 6.88 -8.53
N GLY A 233 2.06 6.72 -9.85
CA GLY A 233 1.17 7.34 -10.82
C GLY A 233 -0.30 6.98 -10.61
N GLY A 234 -0.62 5.70 -10.44
CA GLY A 234 -1.96 5.21 -10.13
C GLY A 234 -2.51 5.75 -8.80
N ILE A 235 -1.66 5.82 -7.76
CA ILE A 235 -2.03 6.40 -6.46
C ILE A 235 -2.29 7.90 -6.57
N LEU A 236 -1.49 8.65 -7.32
CA LEU A 236 -1.70 10.08 -7.56
C LEU A 236 -3.00 10.34 -8.33
N ALA A 237 -3.34 9.49 -9.32
CA ALA A 237 -4.62 9.55 -10.00
C ALA A 237 -5.79 9.27 -9.04
N PHE A 238 -5.67 8.27 -8.16
CA PHE A 238 -6.65 8.04 -7.10
C PHE A 238 -6.77 9.24 -6.16
N LEU A 239 -5.64 9.81 -5.71
CA LEU A 239 -5.61 10.96 -4.80
C LEU A 239 -6.33 12.17 -5.38
N TRP A 240 -6.23 12.42 -6.68
CA TRP A 240 -6.94 13.53 -7.33
C TRP A 240 -8.43 13.54 -7.01
N PHE A 241 -9.03 12.36 -6.82
CA PHE A 241 -10.43 12.19 -6.49
C PHE A 241 -10.69 11.91 -5.00
N ASN A 242 -9.64 11.61 -4.23
CA ASN A 242 -9.74 11.29 -2.80
C ASN A 242 -9.30 12.44 -1.87
N ILE A 243 -8.68 13.51 -2.41
CA ILE A 243 -8.47 14.77 -1.68
C ILE A 243 -9.83 15.32 -1.21
N PRO A 244 -9.91 15.81 0.05
CA PRO A 244 -11.19 16.24 0.63
C PRO A 244 -11.95 17.28 -0.21
N PRO A 245 -13.26 17.11 -0.43
CA PRO A 245 -14.08 15.95 -0.03
C PRO A 245 -13.91 14.78 -0.98
N ALA A 246 -13.61 13.60 -0.43
CA ALA A 246 -13.35 12.41 -1.23
C ALA A 246 -14.57 11.97 -2.06
N ARG A 247 -14.36 11.65 -3.33
CA ARG A 247 -15.39 11.06 -4.21
C ARG A 247 -15.54 9.56 -4.00
N PHE A 248 -14.51 8.88 -3.51
CA PHE A 248 -14.51 7.46 -3.13
C PHE A 248 -13.34 7.18 -2.18
N TYR A 249 -13.45 6.11 -1.40
CA TYR A 249 -12.41 5.68 -0.47
C TYR A 249 -11.50 4.62 -1.10
N LEU A 250 -10.23 4.56 -0.64
CA LEU A 250 -9.26 3.54 -1.05
C LEU A 250 -9.77 2.14 -0.68
N SER A 251 -10.22 1.99 0.56
CA SER A 251 -10.82 0.79 1.15
C SER A 251 -9.89 -0.44 1.11
N GLU A 252 -10.40 -1.61 1.50
CA GLU A 252 -9.61 -2.85 1.47
C GLU A 252 -9.15 -3.23 0.05
N THR A 253 -9.91 -2.88 -0.98
CA THR A 253 -9.52 -3.05 -2.39
C THR A 253 -8.15 -2.42 -2.69
N GLY A 254 -7.85 -1.26 -2.10
CA GLY A 254 -6.57 -0.58 -2.30
C GLY A 254 -5.56 -0.92 -1.21
N THR A 255 -5.94 -0.92 0.06
CA THR A 255 -5.00 -1.10 1.16
C THR A 255 -4.37 -2.49 1.17
N MET A 256 -5.13 -3.57 0.95
CA MET A 256 -4.60 -4.92 0.89
C MET A 256 -3.68 -5.09 -0.33
N ALA A 257 -4.06 -4.54 -1.48
CA ALA A 257 -3.24 -4.56 -2.69
C ALA A 257 -1.89 -3.87 -2.46
N LEU A 258 -1.91 -2.64 -1.94
CA LEU A 258 -0.71 -1.81 -1.77
C LEU A 258 0.20 -2.33 -0.65
N THR A 259 -0.35 -2.82 0.45
CA THR A 259 0.46 -3.37 1.56
C THR A 259 1.19 -4.66 1.17
N LEU A 260 0.53 -5.56 0.44
CA LEU A 260 1.18 -6.76 -0.10
C LEU A 260 2.24 -6.41 -1.14
N ALA A 261 1.92 -5.52 -2.09
CA ALA A 261 2.89 -5.07 -3.07
C ALA A 261 4.10 -4.39 -2.43
N LEU A 262 3.90 -3.52 -1.43
CA LEU A 262 4.98 -2.84 -0.70
C LEU A 262 5.90 -3.84 0.00
N THR A 263 5.34 -4.84 0.66
CA THR A 263 6.12 -5.88 1.32
C THR A 263 7.03 -6.59 0.30
N ILE A 264 6.46 -7.02 -0.83
CA ILE A 264 7.23 -7.76 -1.84
C ILE A 264 8.28 -6.87 -2.51
N VAL A 265 7.94 -5.59 -2.78
CA VAL A 265 8.91 -4.62 -3.30
C VAL A 265 10.09 -4.47 -2.33
N ALA A 266 9.84 -4.36 -1.03
CA ALA A 266 10.90 -4.25 -0.04
C ALA A 266 11.82 -5.49 -0.04
N PHE A 267 11.25 -6.71 -0.09
CA PHE A 267 12.04 -7.93 -0.23
C PHE A 267 12.77 -8.02 -1.57
N MET A 268 12.17 -7.52 -2.65
CA MET A 268 12.79 -7.53 -3.96
C MET A 268 14.02 -6.61 -4.05
N THR A 269 14.02 -5.48 -3.32
CA THR A 269 15.20 -4.62 -3.22
C THR A 269 16.33 -5.26 -2.42
N ASP A 270 16.05 -6.23 -1.54
CA ASP A 270 17.07 -7.03 -0.83
C ASP A 270 17.61 -8.18 -1.68
N ALA A 271 16.89 -8.60 -2.73
CA ALA A 271 17.27 -9.75 -3.55
C ALA A 271 18.46 -9.50 -4.51
N VAL A 272 19.09 -8.32 -4.44
CA VAL A 272 20.36 -8.00 -5.11
C VAL A 272 21.45 -7.85 -4.07
N ASP A 273 22.69 -8.12 -4.46
CA ASP A 273 23.86 -7.96 -3.59
C ASP A 273 23.91 -6.56 -2.97
N GLY A 274 23.96 -6.51 -1.65
CA GLY A 274 24.01 -5.27 -0.91
C GLY A 274 22.68 -4.50 -0.81
N GLY A 275 21.57 -5.06 -1.32
CA GLY A 275 20.24 -4.47 -1.15
C GLY A 275 19.82 -4.40 0.33
N LYS A 276 19.06 -3.37 0.71
CA LYS A 276 18.68 -3.12 2.12
C LYS A 276 17.23 -2.70 2.27
N GLY A 277 16.36 -3.18 1.39
CA GLY A 277 14.96 -2.78 1.33
C GLY A 277 14.16 -3.15 2.58
N ILE A 278 14.38 -4.34 3.11
CA ILE A 278 13.67 -4.85 4.29
C ILE A 278 14.06 -4.09 5.55
N ALA A 279 15.35 -3.89 5.77
CA ALA A 279 15.85 -3.25 6.97
C ALA A 279 15.41 -1.78 7.09
N VAL A 280 15.20 -1.09 5.97
CA VAL A 280 14.71 0.29 5.95
C VAL A 280 13.18 0.40 5.88
N LEU A 281 12.48 -0.70 5.63
CA LEU A 281 11.01 -0.72 5.61
C LEU A 281 10.38 -0.14 6.88
N PRO A 282 10.82 -0.46 8.11
CA PRO A 282 10.28 0.16 9.31
C PRO A 282 10.45 1.67 9.37
N ILE A 283 11.50 2.22 8.76
CA ILE A 283 11.74 3.65 8.69
C ILE A 283 10.80 4.28 7.66
N ILE A 284 10.81 3.76 6.42
CA ILE A 284 9.97 4.29 5.33
C ILE A 284 8.48 4.17 5.65
N ALA A 285 8.06 3.05 6.25
CA ALA A 285 6.68 2.77 6.64
C ALA A 285 6.35 3.21 8.08
N ALA A 286 7.18 4.06 8.71
CA ALA A 286 6.94 4.51 10.09
C ALA A 286 5.52 5.06 10.34
N PRO A 287 4.89 5.85 9.44
CA PRO A 287 3.53 6.30 9.64
C PRO A 287 2.50 5.15 9.73
N LEU A 288 2.67 4.07 8.93
CA LEU A 288 1.85 2.87 9.03
C LEU A 288 2.06 2.16 10.36
N LEU A 289 3.32 1.94 10.73
CA LEU A 289 3.70 1.24 11.96
C LEU A 289 3.19 1.97 13.20
N LEU A 290 3.39 3.28 13.29
CA LEU A 290 2.93 4.10 14.40
C LEU A 290 1.40 4.07 14.52
N THR A 291 0.70 4.09 13.38
CA THR A 291 -0.76 3.98 13.34
C THR A 291 -1.22 2.62 13.86
N THR A 292 -0.60 1.53 13.43
CA THR A 292 -0.91 0.16 13.91
C THR A 292 -0.56 -0.02 15.37
N LEU A 293 0.63 0.42 15.79
CA LEU A 293 1.08 0.35 17.18
C LEU A 293 0.13 1.09 18.13
N SER A 294 -0.42 2.24 17.70
CA SER A 294 -1.42 2.95 18.52
C SER A 294 -2.67 2.12 18.81
N ASN A 295 -3.12 1.30 17.81
CA ASN A 295 -4.22 0.36 18.02
C ASN A 295 -3.84 -0.76 18.99
N ILE A 296 -2.66 -1.36 18.80
CA ILE A 296 -2.18 -2.45 19.65
C ILE A 296 -2.06 -1.96 21.10
N VAL A 297 -1.42 -0.81 21.32
CA VAL A 297 -1.26 -0.19 22.63
C VAL A 297 -2.63 0.11 23.26
N GLN A 298 -3.58 0.64 22.50
CA GLN A 298 -4.93 0.94 22.98
C GLN A 298 -5.66 -0.32 23.45
N VAL A 299 -5.65 -1.38 22.62
CA VAL A 299 -6.30 -2.66 22.95
C VAL A 299 -5.63 -3.32 24.14
N ALA A 300 -4.29 -3.38 24.16
CA ALA A 300 -3.55 -3.93 25.28
C ALA A 300 -3.78 -3.18 26.59
N SER A 301 -3.75 -1.85 26.57
CA SER A 301 -4.01 -1.03 27.77
C SER A 301 -5.43 -1.23 28.31
N LYS A 302 -6.44 -1.28 27.43
CA LYS A 302 -7.81 -1.60 27.85
C LYS A 302 -7.91 -2.98 28.49
N LYS A 303 -7.27 -3.99 27.87
CA LYS A 303 -7.33 -5.37 28.35
C LYS A 303 -6.61 -5.56 29.69
N PHE A 304 -5.41 -4.99 29.86
CA PHE A 304 -4.56 -5.23 31.03
C PHE A 304 -4.72 -4.18 32.13
N ARG A 305 -5.07 -2.93 31.78
CA ARG A 305 -5.13 -1.80 32.72
C ARG A 305 -6.54 -1.23 32.90
N GLY A 306 -7.53 -1.67 32.10
CA GLY A 306 -8.89 -1.12 32.10
C GLY A 306 -9.00 0.35 31.65
N LYS A 307 -7.90 0.96 31.16
CA LYS A 307 -7.83 2.39 30.82
C LYS A 307 -7.40 2.60 29.36
N LYS A 308 -7.92 3.68 28.76
CA LYS A 308 -7.50 4.13 27.44
C LYS A 308 -6.18 4.90 27.55
N VAL A 309 -5.26 4.72 26.57
CA VAL A 309 -4.07 5.56 26.39
C VAL A 309 -4.42 6.74 25.49
N PHE A 310 -5.09 6.46 24.36
CA PHE A 310 -5.54 7.48 23.42
C PHE A 310 -7.05 7.72 23.56
N LEU A 311 -7.51 8.93 23.25
CA LEU A 311 -8.95 9.23 23.20
C LEU A 311 -9.66 8.29 22.23
N VAL A 312 -9.06 8.12 21.05
CA VAL A 312 -9.47 7.18 20.00
C VAL A 312 -8.21 6.56 19.40
N ALA A 313 -8.27 5.34 18.94
CA ALA A 313 -7.27 4.71 18.07
C ALA A 313 -7.95 4.32 16.76
N PRO A 314 -7.25 4.38 15.63
CA PRO A 314 -5.83 4.68 15.39
C PRO A 314 -5.41 6.13 15.66
N LEU A 315 -4.09 6.37 15.63
CA LEU A 315 -3.46 7.65 16.03
C LEU A 315 -4.00 8.88 15.27
N HIS A 316 -4.30 8.76 13.98
CA HIS A 316 -4.84 9.86 13.18
C HIS A 316 -6.21 10.32 13.70
N HIS A 317 -7.08 9.42 14.14
CA HIS A 317 -8.35 9.77 14.77
C HIS A 317 -8.18 10.36 16.19
N HIS A 318 -7.07 10.04 16.87
CA HIS A 318 -6.75 10.70 18.14
C HIS A 318 -6.53 12.20 17.94
N PHE A 319 -5.81 12.59 16.89
CA PHE A 319 -5.60 14.00 16.57
C PHE A 319 -6.90 14.72 16.16
N GLU A 320 -7.79 14.05 15.42
CA GLU A 320 -9.13 14.57 15.14
C GLU A 320 -9.94 14.79 16.45
N ALA A 321 -9.87 13.82 17.37
CA ALA A 321 -10.52 13.93 18.68
C ALA A 321 -9.94 15.04 19.57
N LEU A 322 -8.68 15.45 19.33
CA LEU A 322 -8.06 16.63 19.93
C LEU A 322 -8.46 17.95 19.25
N GLY A 323 -9.35 17.91 18.25
CA GLY A 323 -9.85 19.08 17.55
C GLY A 323 -9.03 19.50 16.33
N TRP A 324 -8.11 18.67 15.82
CA TRP A 324 -7.43 18.96 14.57
C TRP A 324 -8.35 18.66 13.39
N PRO A 325 -8.49 19.58 12.42
CA PRO A 325 -9.26 19.30 11.23
C PRO A 325 -8.58 18.16 10.40
N PRO A 326 -9.37 17.29 9.73
CA PRO A 326 -8.88 16.13 9.00
C PRO A 326 -7.74 16.44 8.03
N TYR A 327 -7.86 17.51 7.23
CA TYR A 327 -6.83 17.91 6.27
C TYR A 327 -5.49 18.26 6.94
N LYS A 328 -5.50 18.81 8.15
CA LYS A 328 -4.29 19.12 8.92
C LYS A 328 -3.59 17.85 9.38
N VAL A 329 -4.34 16.82 9.77
CA VAL A 329 -3.79 15.51 10.12
C VAL A 329 -3.15 14.89 8.88
N THR A 330 -3.89 14.83 7.76
CA THR A 330 -3.41 14.29 6.47
C THR A 330 -2.11 14.96 6.03
N MET A 331 -2.06 16.30 5.99
CA MET A 331 -0.87 17.05 5.55
C MET A 331 0.34 16.80 6.45
N ARG A 332 0.15 16.71 7.77
CA ARG A 332 1.25 16.40 8.70
C ARG A 332 1.77 14.97 8.53
N TYR A 333 0.88 14.02 8.29
CA TYR A 333 1.31 12.66 7.97
C TYR A 333 2.12 12.61 6.68
N TRP A 334 1.75 13.36 5.64
CA TRP A 334 2.53 13.46 4.40
C TRP A 334 3.93 14.04 4.64
N VAL A 335 4.03 15.14 5.41
CA VAL A 335 5.31 15.74 5.77
C VAL A 335 6.20 14.73 6.50
N LEU A 336 5.65 14.05 7.52
CA LEU A 336 6.40 13.02 8.26
C LEU A 336 6.78 11.84 7.36
N SER A 337 5.87 11.39 6.46
CA SER A 337 6.17 10.32 5.51
C SER A 337 7.33 10.67 4.60
N VAL A 338 7.38 11.90 4.08
CA VAL A 338 8.50 12.36 3.24
C VAL A 338 9.81 12.36 4.04
N LEU A 339 9.80 12.85 5.28
CA LEU A 339 11.01 12.86 6.12
C LEU A 339 11.49 11.44 6.42
N PHE A 340 10.60 10.52 6.81
CA PHE A 340 10.96 9.12 7.04
C PHE A 340 11.43 8.42 5.76
N ALA A 341 10.79 8.71 4.62
CA ALA A 341 11.21 8.19 3.33
C ALA A 341 12.63 8.67 2.95
N MET A 342 12.94 9.95 3.16
CA MET A 342 14.29 10.49 2.93
C MET A 342 15.32 9.79 3.82
N VAL A 343 15.05 9.67 5.13
CA VAL A 343 15.94 8.96 6.05
C VAL A 343 16.12 7.51 5.64
N GLY A 344 15.03 6.78 5.37
CA GLY A 344 15.12 5.39 4.95
C GLY A 344 15.87 5.19 3.64
N THR A 345 15.66 6.09 2.65
CA THR A 345 16.41 6.06 1.38
C THR A 345 17.90 6.32 1.60
N ILE A 346 18.27 7.32 2.39
CA ILE A 346 19.66 7.61 2.73
C ILE A 346 20.30 6.37 3.38
N VAL A 347 19.64 5.81 4.41
CA VAL A 347 20.16 4.62 5.11
C VAL A 347 20.32 3.43 4.17
N ALA A 348 19.38 3.22 3.22
CA ALA A 348 19.49 2.15 2.23
C ALA A 348 20.66 2.34 1.27
N LEU A 349 21.04 3.57 0.93
CA LEU A 349 22.06 3.86 -0.06
C LEU A 349 23.47 3.95 0.53
N ILE A 350 23.62 4.39 1.77
CA ILE A 350 24.94 4.57 2.41
C ILE A 350 25.28 3.44 3.40
N GLY A 351 24.30 2.71 3.90
CA GLY A 351 24.48 1.58 4.82
C GLY A 351 24.76 0.31 4.04
#